data_be3a23dd6eb368f1cbd849c91f2ab325
#
_entry.id   be3a23dd6eb368f1cbd849c91f2ab325
#
_cell.length_a   1.000
_cell.length_b   1.000
_cell.length_c   1.000
_cell.angle_alpha   90.00
_cell.angle_beta   90.00
_cell.angle_gamma   90.00
#
_symmetry.space_group_name_H-M   'P 1'
#
loop_
_entity.id
_entity.type
_entity.pdbx_description
1 polymer ?
#
loop_
_entity_poly.entity_id
_entity_poly.type
_entity_poly.pdbx_seq_one_letter_code
_entity_poly.pdbx_strand_id
1 'polypeptide(L)'
;QIDKGSSDKSGDAAIYNKKKQRRTMTGTEGSGKGQDKLAGNRKTGVFQRNEYNNSRCSVVLYPKKNLIHKITLIRVLVHYMGETQLIDFLFAQKEKMEYTESARATERKAAERVQTLQSRVTLNNGVEMPIFGLGVYKSEGDTVPAVQAAIKNGYRLIDTAAFYFNEKEVGEAVRTCGVPREELFITTKLWNDKQREGRQREAFEASLKELGLEYVDLYLIHWPVPEKIHETWKILEGLYEEGLVKAIGVSNFLEHHLEKLSVKANIAPAVDQFECNPYLTRQSLRQYCRKHDIVPEAWSPLGRGACFEDPVLLQIAKRHGKSVAQVILRYDVQNGIITIPKSTKEERIIQNAQVFDFVLTEEEIAAIDGLNRDEMHGDPDHVNF
;
A
#
# COMPACT_ATOMS: atom_id res chain seq x y z
N GLN A 1 -30.06 -39.71 30.29
CA GLN A 1 -30.62 -38.71 31.21
C GLN A 1 -29.62 -37.54 31.32
N ILE A 2 -29.98 -36.41 30.64
CA ILE A 2 -30.02 -35.02 31.18
C ILE A 2 -28.61 -34.43 31.48
N ASP A 3 -28.18 -33.28 30.96
CA ASP A 3 -28.86 -32.05 30.64
C ASP A 3 -27.99 -31.13 29.74
N LYS A 4 -28.67 -30.25 29.09
CA LYS A 4 -28.19 -29.20 28.19
C LYS A 4 -27.51 -28.09 28.94
N GLY A 5 -26.41 -27.55 28.36
CA GLY A 5 -25.82 -26.29 28.74
C GLY A 5 -25.29 -25.57 27.50
N SER A 6 -26.20 -24.89 26.80
CA SER A 6 -25.85 -23.92 25.76
C SER A 6 -25.29 -22.67 26.40
N SER A 7 -24.11 -22.24 26.04
CA SER A 7 -23.63 -20.89 26.29
C SER A 7 -23.34 -20.18 24.96
N ASP A 8 -24.23 -19.27 24.70
CA ASP A 8 -24.27 -18.19 23.73
C ASP A 8 -22.91 -17.49 23.58
N LYS A 9 -22.34 -17.54 22.39
CA LYS A 9 -21.26 -16.63 21.94
C LYS A 9 -21.72 -15.90 20.69
N SER A 10 -22.71 -15.03 20.86
CA SER A 10 -23.13 -14.06 19.86
C SER A 10 -23.18 -12.69 20.51
N GLY A 11 -22.03 -12.02 20.62
CA GLY A 11 -21.94 -10.73 21.31
C GLY A 11 -21.17 -9.62 20.63
N ASP A 12 -20.27 -9.89 19.69
CA ASP A 12 -19.33 -8.85 19.23
C ASP A 12 -19.38 -8.47 17.74
N ALA A 13 -20.28 -9.04 16.95
CA ALA A 13 -20.43 -8.68 15.53
C ALA A 13 -21.48 -7.60 15.25
N ALA A 14 -22.15 -7.06 16.26
CA ALA A 14 -23.35 -6.21 16.09
C ALA A 14 -23.14 -4.69 16.26
N ILE A 15 -21.93 -4.21 16.53
CA ILE A 15 -21.69 -2.78 16.83
C ILE A 15 -21.32 -1.94 15.59
N TYR A 16 -21.02 -2.54 14.44
CA TYR A 16 -20.54 -1.78 13.28
C TYR A 16 -21.60 -1.31 12.27
N ASN A 17 -22.88 -1.63 12.47
CA ASN A 17 -23.94 -1.36 11.48
C ASN A 17 -25.05 -0.37 11.91
N LYS A 18 -24.83 0.49 12.93
CA LYS A 18 -25.88 1.41 13.41
C LYS A 18 -25.48 2.88 13.52
N LYS A 19 -24.84 3.45 12.49
CA LYS A 19 -24.65 4.92 12.40
C LYS A 19 -24.75 5.49 10.98
N LYS A 20 -25.72 5.04 10.20
CA LYS A 20 -26.02 5.65 8.90
C LYS A 20 -27.52 5.74 8.61
N GLN A 21 -28.28 6.33 9.53
CA GLN A 21 -29.60 6.87 9.25
C GLN A 21 -29.96 7.90 10.33
N ARG A 22 -29.89 9.16 9.98
CA ARG A 22 -30.73 10.30 10.40
C ARG A 22 -29.95 11.61 10.30
N ARG A 23 -30.22 12.32 9.21
CA ARG A 23 -30.41 13.78 9.17
C ARG A 23 -30.78 14.19 7.76
N THR A 24 -32.07 14.15 7.50
CA THR A 24 -32.74 14.96 6.49
C THR A 24 -33.85 15.75 7.22
N MET A 25 -34.07 16.92 6.69
CA MET A 25 -35.13 17.90 7.02
C MET A 25 -34.73 18.90 8.12
N THR A 26 -34.76 20.18 7.88
CA THR A 26 -35.71 21.21 7.39
C THR A 26 -34.92 22.50 7.37
N GLY A 27 -35.12 23.51 6.63
CA GLY A 27 -36.18 24.12 5.89
C GLY A 27 -35.82 25.54 5.59
N THR A 28 -36.35 26.01 4.50
CA THR A 28 -37.01 27.24 4.10
C THR A 28 -36.29 28.59 4.02
N GLU A 29 -36.24 29.04 2.79
CA GLU A 29 -36.67 30.34 2.22
C GLU A 29 -36.13 31.66 2.75
N GLY A 30 -35.61 32.45 1.79
CA GLY A 30 -35.40 33.89 1.98
C GLY A 30 -34.90 34.54 0.68
N SER A 31 -35.83 35.05 -0.11
CA SER A 31 -35.68 35.78 -1.36
C SER A 31 -34.96 37.14 -1.23
N GLY A 32 -34.24 37.53 -2.28
CA GLY A 32 -33.77 38.93 -2.40
C GLY A 32 -33.11 39.19 -3.75
N LYS A 33 -33.87 39.80 -4.66
CA LYS A 33 -33.47 40.31 -5.98
C LYS A 33 -32.48 41.46 -5.87
N GLY A 34 -31.57 41.58 -6.82
CA GLY A 34 -30.83 42.81 -7.14
C GLY A 34 -29.96 42.62 -8.38
N GLN A 35 -30.45 43.08 -9.52
CA GLN A 35 -29.69 43.24 -10.76
C GLN A 35 -28.65 44.35 -10.57
N ASP A 36 -27.44 44.22 -11.17
CA ASP A 36 -27.03 45.14 -12.22
C ASP A 36 -25.73 44.68 -12.91
N LYS A 37 -25.71 44.99 -14.22
CA LYS A 37 -24.67 44.73 -15.20
C LYS A 37 -23.46 45.64 -14.97
N LEU A 38 -22.24 45.20 -15.28
CA LEU A 38 -21.42 45.80 -16.36
C LEU A 38 -20.04 45.10 -16.48
N ALA A 39 -19.59 45.04 -17.72
CA ALA A 39 -18.43 44.36 -18.24
C ALA A 39 -17.07 44.90 -17.76
N GLY A 40 -16.04 44.05 -17.79
CA GLY A 40 -14.64 44.48 -17.67
C GLY A 40 -13.66 43.34 -17.48
N ASN A 41 -13.15 42.83 -18.60
CA ASN A 41 -12.03 41.88 -18.64
C ASN A 41 -10.79 42.44 -17.96
N ARG A 42 -10.29 41.77 -16.92
CA ARG A 42 -8.86 41.65 -16.57
C ARG A 42 -8.67 40.49 -15.62
N LYS A 43 -8.09 39.39 -16.10
CA LYS A 43 -7.60 38.28 -15.29
C LYS A 43 -6.31 38.71 -14.60
N THR A 44 -6.39 39.26 -13.43
CA THR A 44 -5.29 39.33 -12.45
C THR A 44 -5.54 38.27 -11.42
N GLY A 45 -4.54 37.37 -11.23
CA GLY A 45 -4.61 36.32 -10.23
C GLY A 45 -4.73 36.93 -8.82
N VAL A 46 -5.81 36.57 -8.16
CA VAL A 46 -6.08 36.97 -6.78
C VAL A 46 -5.35 36.00 -5.86
N PHE A 47 -4.37 36.54 -5.11
CA PHE A 47 -3.84 35.88 -3.93
C PHE A 47 -4.84 36.03 -2.80
N GLN A 48 -5.47 34.94 -2.39
CA GLN A 48 -6.17 34.91 -1.10
C GLN A 48 -5.16 34.59 0.01
N ARG A 49 -4.99 35.52 0.92
CA ARG A 49 -4.24 35.39 2.15
C ARG A 49 -5.11 34.64 3.16
N ASN A 50 -4.84 33.38 3.42
CA ASN A 50 -5.36 32.71 4.63
C ASN A 50 -4.30 32.87 5.72
N GLU A 51 -4.62 33.70 6.71
CA GLU A 51 -3.88 33.77 7.97
C GLU A 51 -4.31 32.60 8.83
N TYR A 52 -3.47 31.57 8.91
CA TYR A 52 -3.26 30.72 10.09
C TYR A 52 -2.16 29.68 9.81
N ASN A 53 -1.03 29.83 10.56
CA ASN A 53 0.02 28.86 10.87
C ASN A 53 0.76 28.10 9.74
N ASN A 54 2.09 28.34 9.71
CA ASN A 54 3.16 27.54 9.10
C ASN A 54 2.85 26.95 7.70
N SER A 55 2.84 27.82 6.71
CA SER A 55 2.59 27.44 5.32
C SER A 55 3.89 26.97 4.64
N ARG A 56 3.97 25.68 4.34
CA ARG A 56 4.80 25.18 3.26
C ARG A 56 4.22 25.71 1.95
N CYS A 57 4.87 26.68 1.34
CA CYS A 57 4.56 27.12 -0.02
C CYS A 57 4.98 26.02 -1.02
N SER A 58 4.04 25.28 -1.55
CA SER A 58 4.30 24.36 -2.66
C SER A 58 4.25 25.15 -3.98
N VAL A 59 5.39 25.36 -4.61
CA VAL A 59 5.49 26.00 -5.93
C VAL A 59 5.52 24.89 -6.99
N VAL A 60 4.41 24.72 -7.72
CA VAL A 60 4.34 23.81 -8.87
C VAL A 60 4.86 24.54 -10.12
N LEU A 61 6.02 24.12 -10.61
CA LEU A 61 6.58 24.63 -11.87
C LEU A 61 5.93 23.88 -13.06
N TYR A 62 5.00 24.52 -13.76
CA TYR A 62 4.42 23.98 -14.99
C TYR A 62 5.43 24.04 -16.16
N PRO A 63 5.75 22.91 -16.84
CA PRO A 63 6.81 22.85 -17.85
C PRO A 63 6.56 23.62 -19.15
N LYS A 64 5.35 24.15 -19.40
CA LYS A 64 4.95 24.75 -20.68
C LYS A 64 4.70 26.27 -20.65
N LYS A 65 5.22 27.05 -19.68
CA LYS A 65 5.06 28.50 -19.69
C LYS A 65 6.28 29.22 -20.24
N ASN A 66 6.03 30.30 -21.02
CA ASN A 66 7.04 31.15 -21.70
C ASN A 66 8.10 31.66 -20.73
N LEU A 67 9.33 31.86 -21.23
CA LEU A 67 10.52 32.34 -20.52
C LEU A 67 10.25 33.55 -19.61
N ILE A 68 9.41 34.48 -20.06
CA ILE A 68 9.02 35.68 -19.30
C ILE A 68 8.32 35.32 -17.99
N HIS A 69 7.43 34.32 -17.98
CA HIS A 69 6.76 33.86 -16.77
C HIS A 69 7.71 33.18 -15.79
N LYS A 70 8.73 32.46 -16.32
CA LYS A 70 9.76 31.82 -15.48
C LYS A 70 10.63 32.88 -14.80
N ILE A 71 11.05 33.92 -15.53
CA ILE A 71 11.85 35.02 -15.00
C ILE A 71 11.07 35.81 -13.94
N THR A 72 9.79 36.08 -14.17
CA THR A 72 8.94 36.79 -13.20
C THR A 72 8.77 35.97 -11.92
N LEU A 73 8.57 34.67 -12.04
CA LEU A 73 8.44 33.76 -10.87
C LEU A 73 9.74 33.72 -10.06
N ILE A 74 10.90 33.63 -10.74
CA ILE A 74 12.21 33.63 -10.08
C ILE A 74 12.42 34.97 -9.33
N ARG A 75 12.10 36.11 -9.92
CA ARG A 75 12.20 37.41 -9.26
C ARG A 75 11.31 37.52 -8.01
N VAL A 76 10.10 36.97 -8.07
CA VAL A 76 9.18 36.93 -6.92
C VAL A 76 9.76 36.02 -5.82
N LEU A 77 10.27 34.84 -6.17
CA LEU A 77 10.90 33.92 -5.21
C LEU A 77 12.15 34.50 -4.56
N VAL A 78 13.02 35.18 -5.32
CA VAL A 78 14.19 35.90 -4.76
C VAL A 78 13.76 37.00 -3.78
N HIS A 79 12.70 37.71 -4.10
CA HIS A 79 12.20 38.78 -3.23
C HIS A 79 11.64 38.27 -1.89
N TYR A 80 11.02 37.08 -1.89
CA TYR A 80 10.39 36.50 -0.68
C TYR A 80 11.31 35.58 0.14
N MET A 81 12.28 34.93 -0.48
CA MET A 81 13.12 33.92 0.19
C MET A 81 14.59 34.35 0.39
N GLY A 82 15.03 35.35 -0.34
CA GLY A 82 16.48 35.68 -0.41
C GLY A 82 17.24 34.73 -1.35
N GLU A 83 18.41 35.19 -1.83
CA GLU A 83 19.19 34.45 -2.84
C GLU A 83 19.67 33.09 -2.34
N THR A 84 20.15 33.00 -1.11
CA THR A 84 20.69 31.76 -0.53
C THR A 84 19.59 30.70 -0.39
N GLN A 85 18.45 31.05 0.16
CA GLN A 85 17.32 30.13 0.33
C GLN A 85 16.72 29.67 -1.01
N LEU A 86 16.75 30.55 -2.04
CA LEU A 86 16.31 30.17 -3.38
C LEU A 86 17.29 29.20 -4.03
N ILE A 87 18.60 29.36 -3.82
CA ILE A 87 19.62 28.43 -4.30
C ILE A 87 19.43 27.06 -3.66
N ASP A 88 19.26 27.00 -2.35
CA ASP A 88 19.01 25.75 -1.62
C ASP A 88 17.72 25.06 -2.08
N PHE A 89 16.64 25.84 -2.29
CA PHE A 89 15.38 25.32 -2.84
C PHE A 89 15.56 24.76 -4.25
N LEU A 90 16.32 25.45 -5.14
CA LEU A 90 16.57 24.99 -6.51
C LEU A 90 17.48 23.75 -6.53
N PHE A 91 18.47 23.66 -5.62
CA PHE A 91 19.29 22.46 -5.44
C PHE A 91 18.45 21.28 -4.97
N ALA A 92 17.61 21.46 -3.96
CA ALA A 92 16.69 20.42 -3.49
C ALA A 92 15.71 19.95 -4.59
N GLN A 93 15.22 20.87 -5.44
CA GLN A 93 14.36 20.50 -6.59
C GLN A 93 15.16 19.75 -7.67
N LYS A 94 16.42 20.14 -7.91
CA LYS A 94 17.29 19.45 -8.86
C LYS A 94 17.63 18.04 -8.38
N GLU A 95 18.04 17.87 -7.14
CA GLU A 95 18.27 16.55 -6.52
C GLU A 95 17.03 15.67 -6.57
N LYS A 96 15.85 16.24 -6.29
CA LYS A 96 14.57 15.52 -6.41
C LYS A 96 14.28 15.10 -7.85
N MET A 97 14.60 15.92 -8.85
CA MET A 97 14.42 15.55 -10.27
C MET A 97 15.44 14.48 -10.71
N GLU A 98 16.71 14.63 -10.35
CA GLU A 98 17.77 13.65 -10.69
C GLU A 98 17.50 12.30 -10.02
N TYR A 99 17.03 12.30 -8.77
CA TYR A 99 16.59 11.09 -8.08
C TYR A 99 15.39 10.45 -8.79
N THR A 100 14.41 11.25 -9.22
CA THR A 100 13.23 10.76 -9.93
C THR A 100 13.60 10.16 -11.29
N GLU A 101 14.56 10.73 -12.03
CA GLU A 101 15.07 10.18 -13.29
C GLU A 101 15.89 8.91 -13.09
N SER A 102 16.75 8.87 -12.06
CA SER A 102 17.50 7.68 -11.71
C SER A 102 16.59 6.53 -11.25
N ALA A 103 15.59 6.82 -10.42
CA ALA A 103 14.58 5.85 -9.99
C ALA A 103 13.81 5.29 -11.20
N ARG A 104 13.35 6.15 -12.12
CA ARG A 104 12.69 5.73 -13.37
C ARG A 104 13.62 4.90 -14.29
N ALA A 105 14.91 5.24 -14.37
CA ALA A 105 15.86 4.45 -15.14
C ALA A 105 16.09 3.06 -14.53
N THR A 106 16.06 2.94 -13.21
CA THR A 106 16.14 1.65 -12.51
C THR A 106 14.84 0.85 -12.70
N GLU A 107 13.68 1.51 -12.66
CA GLU A 107 12.38 0.93 -13.01
C GLU A 107 12.35 0.42 -14.47
N ARG A 108 12.92 1.19 -15.42
CA ARG A 108 13.07 0.76 -16.81
C ARG A 108 13.89 -0.52 -16.94
N LYS A 109 15.04 -0.61 -16.27
CA LYS A 109 15.88 -1.83 -16.28
C LYS A 109 15.17 -3.02 -15.62
N ALA A 110 14.35 -2.78 -14.60
CA ALA A 110 13.53 -3.84 -13.99
C ALA A 110 12.37 -4.27 -14.92
N ALA A 111 11.76 -3.33 -15.65
CA ALA A 111 10.72 -3.60 -16.64
C ALA A 111 11.25 -4.32 -17.91
N GLU A 112 12.50 -4.10 -18.27
CA GLU A 112 13.18 -4.77 -19.40
C GLU A 112 13.52 -6.24 -19.12
N ARG A 113 13.58 -6.67 -17.84
CA ARG A 113 13.68 -8.09 -17.51
C ARG A 113 12.33 -8.75 -17.78
N VAL A 114 12.35 -9.83 -18.55
CA VAL A 114 11.18 -10.70 -18.73
C VAL A 114 10.76 -11.22 -17.35
N GLN A 115 9.79 -10.57 -16.74
CA GLN A 115 9.23 -11.01 -15.45
C GLN A 115 8.25 -12.15 -15.71
N THR A 116 8.15 -13.05 -14.76
CA THR A 116 7.21 -14.17 -14.74
C THR A 116 6.59 -14.30 -13.35
N LEU A 117 5.61 -15.16 -13.20
CA LEU A 117 5.05 -15.48 -11.88
C LEU A 117 6.10 -16.05 -10.90
N GLN A 118 7.23 -16.58 -11.42
CA GLN A 118 8.35 -17.10 -10.62
C GLN A 118 9.40 -16.04 -10.29
N SER A 119 9.27 -14.83 -10.82
CA SER A 119 10.22 -13.74 -10.56
C SER A 119 10.22 -13.36 -9.08
N ARG A 120 11.40 -13.01 -8.58
CA ARG A 120 11.63 -12.64 -7.18
C ARG A 120 12.33 -11.29 -7.11
N VAL A 121 12.18 -10.63 -5.99
CA VAL A 121 12.96 -9.44 -5.60
C VAL A 121 13.83 -9.82 -4.41
N THR A 122 15.07 -9.36 -4.43
CA THR A 122 16.00 -9.53 -3.31
C THR A 122 15.71 -8.45 -2.26
N LEU A 123 15.35 -8.86 -1.06
CA LEU A 123 15.17 -7.98 0.09
C LEU A 123 16.51 -7.45 0.61
N ASN A 124 16.50 -6.39 1.43
CA ASN A 124 17.71 -5.77 1.98
C ASN A 124 18.58 -6.71 2.84
N ASN A 125 18.04 -7.83 3.28
CA ASN A 125 18.75 -8.88 4.03
C ASN A 125 19.16 -10.09 3.16
N GLY A 126 18.99 -10.00 1.82
CA GLY A 126 19.35 -11.05 0.87
C GLY A 126 18.30 -12.14 0.65
N VAL A 127 17.17 -12.10 1.31
CA VAL A 127 16.06 -13.05 1.11
C VAL A 127 15.35 -12.75 -0.21
N GLU A 128 15.08 -13.81 -0.98
CA GLU A 128 14.39 -13.73 -2.27
C GLU A 128 12.87 -13.87 -2.09
N MET A 129 12.11 -12.79 -2.29
CA MET A 129 10.65 -12.74 -2.14
C MET A 129 9.95 -12.74 -3.51
N PRO A 130 8.92 -13.60 -3.74
CA PRO A 130 8.15 -13.55 -4.99
C PRO A 130 7.46 -12.20 -5.18
N ILE A 131 7.46 -11.68 -6.42
CA ILE A 131 6.86 -10.37 -6.74
C ILE A 131 5.33 -10.40 -6.86
N PHE A 132 4.72 -11.59 -6.82
CA PHE A 132 3.30 -11.80 -7.00
C PHE A 132 2.80 -12.88 -6.03
N GLY A 133 1.75 -12.61 -5.29
CA GLY A 133 1.21 -13.52 -4.29
C GLY A 133 -0.31 -13.56 -4.22
N LEU A 134 -0.83 -14.35 -3.29
CA LEU A 134 -2.24 -14.42 -2.93
C LEU A 134 -2.46 -13.87 -1.52
N GLY A 135 -3.27 -12.82 -1.39
CA GLY A 135 -3.82 -12.40 -0.10
C GLY A 135 -5.06 -13.20 0.28
N VAL A 136 -5.21 -13.55 1.56
CA VAL A 136 -6.34 -14.39 2.02
C VAL A 136 -7.27 -13.69 3.01
N TYR A 137 -7.24 -12.36 3.10
CA TYR A 137 -8.19 -11.62 3.94
C TYR A 137 -9.64 -11.86 3.48
N LYS A 138 -10.54 -12.21 4.41
CA LYS A 138 -11.95 -12.55 4.12
C LYS A 138 -12.10 -13.71 3.11
N SER A 139 -11.39 -14.79 3.36
CA SER A 139 -11.51 -16.04 2.59
C SER A 139 -12.07 -17.20 3.44
N GLU A 140 -12.69 -16.89 4.57
CA GLU A 140 -13.22 -17.88 5.52
C GLU A 140 -14.11 -18.92 4.80
N GLY A 141 -13.86 -20.19 5.09
CA GLY A 141 -14.53 -21.34 4.43
C GLY A 141 -13.94 -21.72 3.06
N ASP A 142 -13.28 -20.80 2.37
CA ASP A 142 -12.65 -21.02 1.06
C ASP A 142 -11.11 -20.92 1.12
N THR A 143 -10.50 -20.72 2.30
CA THR A 143 -9.07 -20.46 2.42
C THR A 143 -8.22 -21.63 1.91
N VAL A 144 -8.49 -22.85 2.36
CA VAL A 144 -7.72 -24.03 1.93
C VAL A 144 -7.80 -24.22 0.41
N PRO A 145 -8.97 -24.30 -0.22
CA PRO A 145 -9.05 -24.49 -1.67
C PRO A 145 -8.44 -23.31 -2.46
N ALA A 146 -8.57 -22.08 -1.98
CA ALA A 146 -7.98 -20.92 -2.66
C ALA A 146 -6.44 -20.96 -2.65
N VAL A 147 -5.84 -21.26 -1.50
CA VAL A 147 -4.36 -21.36 -1.36
C VAL A 147 -3.85 -22.55 -2.18
N GLN A 148 -4.51 -23.71 -2.13
CA GLN A 148 -4.12 -24.87 -2.95
C GLN A 148 -4.24 -24.57 -4.45
N ALA A 149 -5.31 -23.90 -4.89
CA ALA A 149 -5.47 -23.48 -6.27
C ALA A 149 -4.36 -22.52 -6.71
N ALA A 150 -3.99 -21.53 -5.85
CA ALA A 150 -2.90 -20.61 -6.15
C ALA A 150 -1.56 -21.35 -6.28
N ILE A 151 -1.19 -22.20 -5.34
CA ILE A 151 0.07 -22.95 -5.36
C ILE A 151 0.12 -23.89 -6.58
N LYS A 152 -0.96 -24.61 -6.87
CA LYS A 152 -1.10 -25.48 -8.07
C LYS A 152 -0.89 -24.70 -9.36
N ASN A 153 -1.31 -23.43 -9.42
CA ASN A 153 -1.17 -22.56 -10.58
C ASN A 153 0.11 -21.69 -10.53
N GLY A 154 1.11 -22.07 -9.72
CA GLY A 154 2.46 -21.52 -9.73
C GLY A 154 2.70 -20.37 -8.76
N TYR A 155 1.73 -19.94 -7.94
CA TYR A 155 2.00 -18.98 -6.88
C TYR A 155 2.94 -19.56 -5.84
N ARG A 156 3.80 -18.72 -5.28
CA ARG A 156 4.73 -19.11 -4.21
C ARG A 156 4.68 -18.19 -3.00
N LEU A 157 3.97 -17.06 -3.06
CA LEU A 157 3.74 -16.13 -1.95
C LEU A 157 2.29 -16.21 -1.48
N ILE A 158 2.08 -16.48 -0.18
CA ILE A 158 0.78 -16.48 0.49
C ILE A 158 0.84 -15.50 1.66
N ASP A 159 -0.06 -14.53 1.66
CA ASP A 159 -0.15 -13.50 2.69
C ASP A 159 -1.39 -13.67 3.56
N THR A 160 -1.16 -13.93 4.84
CA THR A 160 -2.19 -13.98 5.89
C THR A 160 -1.87 -13.04 7.05
N ALA A 161 -2.62 -13.10 8.12
CA ALA A 161 -2.40 -12.38 9.39
C ALA A 161 -3.15 -13.04 10.53
N ALA A 162 -2.68 -12.88 11.77
CA ALA A 162 -3.40 -13.33 12.96
C ALA A 162 -4.85 -12.79 13.02
N PHE A 163 -5.05 -11.53 12.61
CA PHE A 163 -6.37 -10.89 12.54
C PHE A 163 -7.33 -11.52 11.53
N TYR A 164 -6.86 -12.29 10.56
CA TYR A 164 -7.72 -12.91 9.55
C TYR A 164 -8.37 -14.20 10.06
N PHE A 165 -7.91 -14.74 11.19
CA PHE A 165 -8.42 -15.95 11.83
C PHE A 165 -8.43 -17.20 10.92
N ASN A 166 -7.53 -17.22 9.94
CA ASN A 166 -7.42 -18.30 8.95
C ASN A 166 -5.99 -18.88 8.81
N GLU A 167 -5.11 -18.58 9.78
CA GLU A 167 -3.73 -19.11 9.76
C GLU A 167 -3.69 -20.64 9.78
N LYS A 168 -4.62 -21.28 10.49
CA LYS A 168 -4.75 -22.73 10.53
C LYS A 168 -5.05 -23.33 9.15
N GLU A 169 -5.98 -22.74 8.41
CA GLU A 169 -6.38 -23.15 7.06
C GLU A 169 -5.24 -22.89 6.07
N VAL A 170 -4.51 -21.79 6.20
CA VAL A 170 -3.28 -21.54 5.40
C VAL A 170 -2.26 -22.61 5.67
N GLY A 171 -1.99 -22.94 6.94
CA GLY A 171 -1.05 -23.99 7.32
C GLY A 171 -1.46 -25.38 6.81
N GLU A 172 -2.76 -25.71 6.85
CA GLU A 172 -3.29 -26.93 6.26
C GLU A 172 -3.02 -26.98 4.74
N ALA A 173 -3.34 -25.90 4.03
CA ALA A 173 -3.12 -25.82 2.58
C ALA A 173 -1.64 -25.98 2.23
N VAL A 174 -0.74 -25.31 2.98
CA VAL A 174 0.71 -25.40 2.79
C VAL A 174 1.23 -26.82 2.98
N ARG A 175 0.78 -27.53 4.02
CA ARG A 175 1.21 -28.91 4.30
C ARG A 175 0.67 -29.94 3.30
N THR A 176 -0.45 -29.64 2.63
CA THR A 176 -1.14 -30.58 1.74
C THR A 176 -1.04 -30.25 0.27
N CYS A 177 -0.37 -29.15 -0.11
CA CYS A 177 -0.26 -28.68 -1.50
C CYS A 177 0.71 -29.51 -2.37
N GLY A 178 1.55 -30.36 -1.76
CA GLY A 178 2.56 -31.16 -2.48
C GLY A 178 3.79 -30.38 -2.95
N VAL A 179 3.94 -29.11 -2.59
CA VAL A 179 5.13 -28.28 -2.87
C VAL A 179 5.99 -28.22 -1.60
N PRO A 180 7.32 -28.38 -1.68
CA PRO A 180 8.22 -28.26 -0.54
C PRO A 180 8.06 -26.90 0.16
N ARG A 181 8.11 -26.90 1.51
CA ARG A 181 7.91 -25.70 2.33
C ARG A 181 8.89 -24.57 1.98
N GLU A 182 10.12 -24.92 1.65
CA GLU A 182 11.21 -24.01 1.29
C GLU A 182 10.99 -23.29 -0.06
N GLU A 183 10.14 -23.80 -0.91
CA GLU A 183 9.74 -23.14 -2.16
C GLU A 183 8.64 -22.09 -1.94
N LEU A 184 7.93 -22.16 -0.81
CA LEU A 184 6.84 -21.27 -0.48
C LEU A 184 7.33 -20.11 0.40
N PHE A 185 6.74 -18.94 0.18
CA PHE A 185 6.97 -17.73 0.95
C PHE A 185 5.69 -17.39 1.72
N ILE A 186 5.70 -17.53 3.02
CA ILE A 186 4.54 -17.34 3.89
C ILE A 186 4.72 -16.08 4.73
N THR A 187 3.79 -15.15 4.58
CA THR A 187 3.71 -13.92 5.37
C THR A 187 2.58 -14.03 6.38
N THR A 188 2.86 -13.67 7.63
CA THR A 188 1.81 -13.36 8.62
C THR A 188 2.14 -12.08 9.39
N LYS A 189 1.19 -11.58 10.21
CA LYS A 189 1.27 -10.24 10.79
C LYS A 189 0.83 -10.22 12.25
N LEU A 190 1.54 -9.45 13.05
CA LEU A 190 1.23 -9.16 14.45
C LEU A 190 0.08 -8.15 14.57
N TRP A 191 -1.00 -8.54 15.23
CA TRP A 191 -2.12 -7.63 15.45
C TRP A 191 -1.88 -6.62 16.58
N ASN A 192 -2.62 -5.51 16.55
CA ASN A 192 -2.38 -4.32 17.37
C ASN A 192 -2.62 -4.53 18.87
N ASP A 193 -3.61 -5.35 19.27
CA ASP A 193 -3.89 -5.63 20.67
C ASP A 193 -2.67 -6.23 21.38
N LYS A 194 -1.96 -7.14 20.71
CA LYS A 194 -0.77 -7.80 21.26
C LYS A 194 0.43 -6.86 21.35
N GLN A 195 0.51 -5.87 20.47
CA GLN A 195 1.49 -4.79 20.61
C GLN A 195 1.22 -3.96 21.86
N ARG A 196 -0.04 -3.56 22.08
CA ARG A 196 -0.45 -2.76 23.26
C ARG A 196 -0.28 -3.50 24.57
N GLU A 197 -0.59 -4.79 24.58
CA GLU A 197 -0.45 -5.67 25.74
C GLU A 197 1.01 -6.03 26.09
N GLY A 198 1.98 -5.78 25.19
CA GLY A 198 3.37 -6.20 25.37
C GLY A 198 3.56 -7.72 25.20
N ARG A 199 2.70 -8.38 24.42
CA ARG A 199 2.65 -9.85 24.21
C ARG A 199 3.01 -10.25 22.79
N GLN A 200 3.93 -9.53 22.16
CA GLN A 200 4.29 -9.70 20.75
C GLN A 200 4.87 -11.08 20.47
N ARG A 201 5.74 -11.59 21.36
CA ARG A 201 6.35 -12.91 21.22
C ARG A 201 5.32 -14.02 21.34
N GLU A 202 4.47 -13.97 22.35
CA GLU A 202 3.39 -14.94 22.52
C GLU A 202 2.45 -14.98 21.32
N ALA A 203 2.17 -13.80 20.73
CA ALA A 203 1.34 -13.72 19.52
C ALA A 203 2.01 -14.39 18.32
N PHE A 204 3.33 -14.21 18.14
CA PHE A 204 4.09 -14.90 17.10
C PHE A 204 4.07 -16.42 17.29
N GLU A 205 4.34 -16.89 18.51
CA GLU A 205 4.33 -18.33 18.84
C GLU A 205 2.93 -18.95 18.61
N ALA A 206 1.86 -18.19 18.90
CA ALA A 206 0.49 -18.60 18.60
C ALA A 206 0.25 -18.69 17.08
N SER A 207 0.67 -17.70 16.29
CA SER A 207 0.59 -17.73 14.84
C SER A 207 1.35 -18.90 14.24
N LEU A 208 2.56 -19.15 14.71
CA LEU A 208 3.40 -20.26 14.24
C LEU A 208 2.73 -21.63 14.53
N LYS A 209 2.12 -21.75 15.71
CA LYS A 209 1.34 -22.93 16.10
C LYS A 209 0.08 -23.12 15.26
N GLU A 210 -0.69 -22.05 15.00
CA GLU A 210 -1.88 -22.13 14.15
C GLU A 210 -1.50 -22.51 12.71
N LEU A 211 -0.46 -21.90 12.14
CA LEU A 211 0.09 -22.27 10.86
C LEU A 211 0.62 -23.72 10.84
N GLY A 212 1.07 -24.25 11.99
CA GLY A 212 1.72 -25.55 12.09
C GLY A 212 3.03 -25.60 11.30
N LEU A 213 3.79 -24.51 11.35
CA LEU A 213 5.08 -24.33 10.68
C LEU A 213 6.20 -24.13 11.70
N GLU A 214 7.44 -24.40 11.32
CA GLU A 214 8.62 -24.17 12.16
C GLU A 214 9.16 -22.73 12.03
N TYR A 215 8.88 -22.06 10.91
CA TYR A 215 9.26 -20.69 10.63
C TYR A 215 8.28 -20.04 9.66
N VAL A 216 8.28 -18.71 9.60
CA VAL A 216 7.65 -17.93 8.52
C VAL A 216 8.71 -17.17 7.72
N ASP A 217 8.41 -16.84 6.45
CA ASP A 217 9.37 -16.15 5.59
C ASP A 217 9.35 -14.65 5.87
N LEU A 218 8.19 -14.07 6.17
CA LEU A 218 8.06 -12.66 6.51
C LEU A 218 7.06 -12.47 7.68
N TYR A 219 7.48 -11.71 8.68
CA TYR A 219 6.62 -11.30 9.79
C TYR A 219 6.50 -9.79 9.85
N LEU A 220 5.27 -9.28 9.81
CA LEU A 220 4.99 -7.85 9.75
C LEU A 220 4.33 -7.32 11.02
N ILE A 221 4.66 -6.11 11.43
CA ILE A 221 3.78 -5.29 12.27
C ILE A 221 2.57 -4.92 11.40
N HIS A 222 1.33 -5.29 11.80
CA HIS A 222 0.16 -5.13 10.94
C HIS A 222 -0.26 -3.67 10.75
N TRP A 223 -0.25 -2.89 11.83
CA TRP A 223 -0.48 -1.44 11.83
C TRP A 223 0.45 -0.77 12.83
N PRO A 224 0.83 0.48 12.63
CA PRO A 224 1.62 1.20 13.61
C PRO A 224 0.83 1.41 14.90
N VAL A 225 1.46 1.11 16.03
CA VAL A 225 1.04 1.54 17.37
C VAL A 225 2.14 2.47 17.85
N PRO A 226 2.00 3.80 17.67
CA PRO A 226 3.11 4.75 17.73
C PRO A 226 3.94 4.69 19.01
N GLU A 227 3.29 4.44 20.16
CA GLU A 227 3.94 4.31 21.47
C GLU A 227 4.66 2.99 21.67
N LYS A 228 4.39 1.98 20.83
CA LYS A 228 4.93 0.62 20.92
C LYS A 228 5.89 0.23 19.79
N ILE A 229 6.07 1.08 18.79
CA ILE A 229 6.87 0.78 17.59
C ILE A 229 8.24 0.20 17.95
N HIS A 230 9.01 0.86 18.81
CA HIS A 230 10.37 0.43 19.15
C HIS A 230 10.40 -0.86 19.98
N GLU A 231 9.48 -0.99 20.95
CA GLU A 231 9.37 -2.20 21.78
C GLU A 231 9.00 -3.40 20.90
N THR A 232 8.00 -3.23 20.04
CA THR A 232 7.56 -4.26 19.11
C THR A 232 8.66 -4.66 18.14
N TRP A 233 9.34 -3.66 17.53
CA TRP A 233 10.40 -3.93 16.57
C TRP A 233 11.55 -4.72 17.17
N LYS A 234 11.96 -4.39 18.38
CA LYS A 234 12.99 -5.15 19.10
C LYS A 234 12.64 -6.62 19.29
N ILE A 235 11.37 -6.94 19.50
CA ILE A 235 10.92 -8.34 19.59
C ILE A 235 11.03 -9.01 18.22
N LEU A 236 10.63 -8.34 17.14
CA LEU A 236 10.77 -8.88 15.77
C LEU A 236 12.25 -9.12 15.42
N GLU A 237 13.15 -8.20 15.78
CA GLU A 237 14.61 -8.38 15.62
C GLU A 237 15.08 -9.66 16.33
N GLY A 238 14.65 -9.90 17.57
CA GLY A 238 14.97 -11.13 18.31
C GLY A 238 14.46 -12.40 17.62
N LEU A 239 13.24 -12.40 17.10
CA LEU A 239 12.68 -13.52 16.34
C LEU A 239 13.48 -13.81 15.05
N TYR A 240 13.97 -12.76 14.40
CA TYR A 240 14.84 -12.85 13.23
C TYR A 240 16.22 -13.44 13.58
N GLU A 241 16.84 -12.96 14.66
CA GLU A 241 18.13 -13.47 15.14
C GLU A 241 18.05 -14.94 15.58
N GLU A 242 16.91 -15.37 16.10
CA GLU A 242 16.62 -16.78 16.46
C GLU A 242 16.35 -17.66 15.22
N GLY A 243 16.21 -17.09 14.02
CA GLY A 243 15.92 -17.80 12.77
C GLY A 243 14.48 -18.29 12.64
N LEU A 244 13.56 -17.81 13.50
CA LEU A 244 12.13 -18.15 13.46
C LEU A 244 11.40 -17.40 12.34
N VAL A 245 11.96 -16.29 11.87
CA VAL A 245 11.49 -15.53 10.71
C VAL A 245 12.67 -15.25 9.78
N LYS A 246 12.47 -15.35 8.45
CA LYS A 246 13.53 -15.07 7.47
C LYS A 246 13.68 -13.60 7.15
N ALA A 247 12.62 -12.82 7.29
CA ALA A 247 12.61 -11.38 7.11
C ALA A 247 11.57 -10.74 8.04
N ILE A 248 11.84 -9.50 8.46
CA ILE A 248 10.92 -8.70 9.27
C ILE A 248 10.57 -7.42 8.51
N GLY A 249 9.35 -6.95 8.69
CA GLY A 249 8.86 -5.75 8.03
C GLY A 249 7.67 -5.13 8.76
N VAL A 250 7.08 -4.16 8.10
CA VAL A 250 5.96 -3.41 8.64
C VAL A 250 4.80 -3.40 7.64
N SER A 251 3.60 -3.07 8.13
CA SER A 251 2.46 -2.84 7.27
C SER A 251 1.74 -1.56 7.70
N ASN A 252 1.28 -0.78 6.71
CA ASN A 252 0.57 0.48 6.91
C ASN A 252 1.41 1.57 7.60
N PHE A 253 2.73 1.50 7.50
CA PHE A 253 3.60 2.57 7.97
C PHE A 253 3.65 3.69 6.91
N LEU A 254 3.57 4.93 7.36
CA LEU A 254 3.84 6.13 6.56
C LEU A 254 5.31 6.56 6.79
N GLU A 255 5.79 7.51 6.00
CA GLU A 255 7.18 7.98 6.06
C GLU A 255 7.63 8.34 7.49
N HIS A 256 6.80 9.07 8.23
CA HIS A 256 7.14 9.48 9.60
C HIS A 256 7.12 8.31 10.61
N HIS A 257 6.33 7.23 10.36
CA HIS A 257 6.40 6.01 11.15
C HIS A 257 7.71 5.26 10.91
N LEU A 258 8.14 5.17 9.64
CA LEU A 258 9.42 4.58 9.26
C LEU A 258 10.61 5.38 9.80
N GLU A 259 10.55 6.73 9.72
CA GLU A 259 11.53 7.61 10.34
C GLU A 259 11.62 7.38 11.86
N LYS A 260 10.47 7.32 12.54
CA LYS A 260 10.42 7.01 13.97
C LYS A 260 11.04 5.65 14.28
N LEU A 261 10.68 4.61 13.51
CA LEU A 261 11.23 3.28 13.66
C LEU A 261 12.76 3.28 13.54
N SER A 262 13.30 3.94 12.51
CA SER A 262 14.73 3.95 12.19
C SER A 262 15.63 4.52 13.29
N VAL A 263 15.08 5.36 14.19
CA VAL A 263 15.87 5.95 15.29
C VAL A 263 16.47 4.92 16.23
N LYS A 264 15.81 3.75 16.40
CA LYS A 264 16.25 2.71 17.36
C LYS A 264 16.32 1.30 16.73
N ALA A 265 15.97 1.14 15.48
CA ALA A 265 16.08 -0.13 14.79
C ALA A 265 17.55 -0.49 14.54
N ASN A 266 17.96 -1.71 14.87
CA ASN A 266 19.25 -2.26 14.47
C ASN A 266 19.16 -2.93 13.09
N ILE A 267 17.98 -3.45 12.74
CA ILE A 267 17.67 -4.09 11.47
C ILE A 267 16.61 -3.23 10.77
N ALA A 268 16.88 -2.79 9.54
CA ALA A 268 15.90 -2.06 8.75
C ALA A 268 14.73 -2.99 8.33
N PRO A 269 13.48 -2.49 8.25
CA PRO A 269 12.39 -3.28 7.71
C PRO A 269 12.70 -3.68 6.26
N ALA A 270 12.46 -4.96 5.92
CA ALA A 270 12.70 -5.47 4.57
C ALA A 270 11.54 -5.11 3.62
N VAL A 271 10.33 -5.04 4.16
CA VAL A 271 9.09 -4.79 3.41
C VAL A 271 8.24 -3.77 4.17
N ASP A 272 7.58 -2.89 3.45
CA ASP A 272 6.42 -2.14 3.93
C ASP A 272 5.22 -2.47 3.06
N GLN A 273 4.21 -3.13 3.68
CA GLN A 273 2.98 -3.53 3.01
C GLN A 273 1.88 -2.51 3.29
N PHE A 274 1.43 -1.79 2.29
CA PHE A 274 0.41 -0.73 2.45
C PHE A 274 -0.69 -0.82 1.40
N GLU A 275 -1.82 -0.16 1.68
CA GLU A 275 -2.85 -0.01 0.66
C GLU A 275 -2.31 0.76 -0.54
N CYS A 276 -2.33 0.10 -1.71
CA CYS A 276 -1.92 0.71 -2.96
C CYS A 276 -2.82 0.22 -4.08
N ASN A 277 -3.42 1.15 -4.82
CA ASN A 277 -4.29 0.90 -5.96
C ASN A 277 -4.38 2.19 -6.81
N PRO A 278 -5.01 2.20 -7.99
CA PRO A 278 -5.05 3.39 -8.85
C PRO A 278 -5.62 4.66 -8.21
N TYR A 279 -6.52 4.55 -7.22
CA TYR A 279 -7.07 5.70 -6.50
C TYR A 279 -6.26 6.07 -5.25
N LEU A 280 -5.24 5.27 -4.91
CA LEU A 280 -4.32 5.50 -3.81
C LEU A 280 -2.92 5.01 -4.21
N THR A 281 -2.21 5.76 -5.04
CA THR A 281 -0.96 5.31 -5.66
C THR A 281 0.26 5.37 -4.75
N ARG A 282 0.19 6.05 -3.61
CA ARG A 282 1.25 6.13 -2.60
C ARG A 282 2.64 6.49 -3.17
N GLN A 283 2.72 7.35 -4.17
CA GLN A 283 3.98 7.65 -4.87
C GLN A 283 5.09 8.12 -3.94
N SER A 284 4.78 9.02 -2.98
CA SER A 284 5.75 9.54 -2.01
C SER A 284 6.30 8.41 -1.13
N LEU A 285 5.42 7.59 -0.55
CA LEU A 285 5.80 6.48 0.31
C LEU A 285 6.61 5.42 -0.46
N ARG A 286 6.21 5.08 -1.70
CA ARG A 286 6.97 4.17 -2.58
C ARG A 286 8.38 4.70 -2.86
N GLN A 287 8.53 5.99 -3.11
CA GLN A 287 9.85 6.63 -3.29
C GLN A 287 10.69 6.60 -2.02
N TYR A 288 10.05 6.85 -0.87
CA TYR A 288 10.71 6.75 0.43
C TYR A 288 11.22 5.32 0.68
N CYS A 289 10.37 4.32 0.49
CA CYS A 289 10.74 2.91 0.66
C CYS A 289 11.95 2.54 -0.21
N ARG A 290 11.93 2.88 -1.50
CA ARG A 290 13.06 2.60 -2.42
C ARG A 290 14.36 3.26 -1.98
N LYS A 291 14.27 4.52 -1.53
CA LYS A 291 15.46 5.26 -1.05
C LYS A 291 16.11 4.59 0.17
N HIS A 292 15.35 3.83 0.92
CA HIS A 292 15.78 3.17 2.15
C HIS A 292 15.90 1.65 2.02
N ASP A 293 15.93 1.12 0.77
CA ASP A 293 16.02 -0.30 0.45
C ASP A 293 14.90 -1.15 1.10
N ILE A 294 13.71 -0.56 1.25
CA ILE A 294 12.49 -1.21 1.73
C ILE A 294 11.65 -1.58 0.52
N VAL A 295 11.25 -2.85 0.38
CA VAL A 295 10.42 -3.28 -0.74
C VAL A 295 8.95 -2.93 -0.48
N PRO A 296 8.28 -2.19 -1.38
CA PRO A 296 6.86 -1.90 -1.27
C PRO A 296 6.02 -3.12 -1.65
N GLU A 297 4.98 -3.42 -0.86
CA GLU A 297 4.00 -4.46 -1.15
C GLU A 297 2.57 -3.89 -1.08
N ALA A 298 1.76 -4.15 -2.11
CA ALA A 298 0.39 -3.63 -2.23
C ALA A 298 -0.64 -4.61 -1.68
N TRP A 299 -1.30 -4.26 -0.57
CA TRP A 299 -2.55 -4.91 -0.22
C TRP A 299 -3.74 -4.17 -0.85
N SER A 300 -4.82 -4.91 -1.13
CA SER A 300 -6.00 -4.40 -1.86
C SER A 300 -5.67 -3.74 -3.21
N PRO A 301 -4.77 -4.34 -4.03
CA PRO A 301 -4.30 -3.71 -5.27
C PRO A 301 -5.44 -3.37 -6.23
N LEU A 302 -6.52 -4.13 -6.20
CA LEU A 302 -7.69 -3.93 -7.04
C LEU A 302 -8.71 -2.91 -6.47
N GLY A 303 -8.38 -2.19 -5.38
CA GLY A 303 -9.23 -1.16 -4.79
C GLY A 303 -10.64 -1.65 -4.45
N ARG A 304 -10.80 -2.96 -4.14
CA ARG A 304 -12.09 -3.63 -3.93
C ARG A 304 -13.06 -3.46 -5.13
N GLY A 305 -12.52 -3.19 -6.32
CA GLY A 305 -13.28 -2.98 -7.55
C GLY A 305 -13.77 -1.56 -7.80
N ALA A 306 -13.47 -0.60 -6.93
CA ALA A 306 -13.93 0.79 -7.05
C ALA A 306 -13.48 1.49 -8.34
N CYS A 307 -12.31 1.10 -8.89
CA CYS A 307 -11.74 1.68 -10.10
C CYS A 307 -12.02 0.87 -11.39
N PHE A 308 -12.82 -0.21 -11.35
CA PHE A 308 -12.99 -1.09 -12.51
C PHE A 308 -13.72 -0.45 -13.68
N GLU A 309 -14.55 0.55 -13.42
CA GLU A 309 -15.29 1.31 -14.45
C GLU A 309 -14.58 2.63 -14.83
N ASP A 310 -13.35 2.84 -14.35
CA ASP A 310 -12.61 4.05 -14.70
C ASP A 310 -12.27 4.05 -16.19
N PRO A 311 -12.61 5.14 -16.94
CA PRO A 311 -12.44 5.19 -18.39
C PRO A 311 -10.99 5.08 -18.84
N VAL A 312 -10.02 5.55 -18.04
CA VAL A 312 -8.58 5.43 -18.33
C VAL A 312 -8.17 3.97 -18.29
N LEU A 313 -8.56 3.26 -17.21
CA LEU A 313 -8.23 1.84 -17.04
C LEU A 313 -8.92 0.96 -18.08
N LEU A 314 -10.20 1.25 -18.42
CA LEU A 314 -10.93 0.55 -19.47
C LEU A 314 -10.26 0.73 -20.85
N GLN A 315 -9.79 1.94 -21.15
CA GLN A 315 -9.10 2.22 -22.43
C GLN A 315 -7.77 1.46 -22.51
N ILE A 316 -6.97 1.43 -21.44
CA ILE A 316 -5.71 0.69 -21.38
C ILE A 316 -6.00 -0.80 -21.52
N ALA A 317 -6.94 -1.33 -20.75
CA ALA A 317 -7.36 -2.73 -20.79
C ALA A 317 -7.77 -3.18 -22.21
N LYS A 318 -8.58 -2.36 -22.90
CA LYS A 318 -8.98 -2.61 -24.29
C LYS A 318 -7.79 -2.64 -25.25
N ARG A 319 -6.81 -1.73 -25.08
CA ARG A 319 -5.62 -1.65 -25.93
C ARG A 319 -4.77 -2.92 -25.84
N HIS A 320 -4.61 -3.46 -24.63
CA HIS A 320 -3.81 -4.66 -24.39
C HIS A 320 -4.61 -5.97 -24.50
N GLY A 321 -5.92 -5.93 -24.74
CA GLY A 321 -6.78 -7.13 -24.72
C GLY A 321 -6.81 -7.81 -23.36
N LYS A 322 -6.70 -7.04 -22.28
CA LYS A 322 -6.66 -7.51 -20.89
C LYS A 322 -7.85 -6.99 -20.09
N SER A 323 -8.10 -7.59 -18.92
CA SER A 323 -9.03 -7.04 -17.95
C SER A 323 -8.43 -5.85 -17.19
N VAL A 324 -9.29 -4.99 -16.63
CA VAL A 324 -8.84 -3.88 -15.76
C VAL A 324 -8.03 -4.42 -14.58
N ALA A 325 -8.43 -5.56 -13.98
CA ALA A 325 -7.66 -6.19 -12.92
C ALA A 325 -6.24 -6.53 -13.35
N GLN A 326 -6.06 -7.11 -14.53
CA GLN A 326 -4.73 -7.43 -15.07
C GLN A 326 -3.88 -6.18 -15.34
N VAL A 327 -4.49 -5.09 -15.83
CA VAL A 327 -3.80 -3.81 -16.03
C VAL A 327 -3.27 -3.27 -14.69
N ILE A 328 -4.10 -3.27 -13.65
CA ILE A 328 -3.71 -2.79 -12.32
C ILE A 328 -2.57 -3.65 -11.73
N LEU A 329 -2.70 -4.98 -11.79
CA LEU A 329 -1.68 -5.88 -11.27
C LEU A 329 -0.36 -5.79 -12.07
N ARG A 330 -0.44 -5.56 -13.38
CA ARG A 330 0.74 -5.28 -14.21
C ARG A 330 1.39 -3.95 -13.82
N TYR A 331 0.60 -2.92 -13.56
CA TYR A 331 1.09 -1.64 -13.07
C TYR A 331 1.91 -1.80 -11.79
N ASP A 332 1.42 -2.57 -10.80
CA ASP A 332 2.16 -2.83 -9.57
C ASP A 332 3.50 -3.50 -9.85
N VAL A 333 3.46 -4.65 -10.53
CA VAL A 333 4.65 -5.46 -10.85
C VAL A 333 5.68 -4.66 -11.64
N GLN A 334 5.22 -3.90 -12.65
CA GLN A 334 6.09 -3.10 -13.50
C GLN A 334 6.73 -1.91 -12.77
N ASN A 335 6.06 -1.43 -11.73
CA ASN A 335 6.58 -0.40 -10.83
C ASN A 335 7.39 -0.97 -9.64
N GLY A 336 7.75 -2.25 -9.65
CA GLY A 336 8.53 -2.88 -8.59
C GLY A 336 7.79 -2.96 -7.26
N ILE A 337 6.46 -3.06 -7.30
CA ILE A 337 5.60 -3.27 -6.14
C ILE A 337 5.20 -4.75 -6.12
N ILE A 338 5.44 -5.43 -5.01
CA ILE A 338 4.88 -6.76 -4.80
C ILE A 338 3.37 -6.63 -4.68
N THR A 339 2.61 -7.50 -5.35
CA THR A 339 1.15 -7.40 -5.34
C THR A 339 0.49 -8.69 -4.90
N ILE A 340 -0.50 -8.57 -3.99
CA ILE A 340 -1.17 -9.71 -3.36
C ILE A 340 -2.71 -9.64 -3.53
N PRO A 341 -3.22 -9.73 -4.78
CA PRO A 341 -4.66 -9.73 -4.99
C PRO A 341 -5.34 -10.89 -4.26
N LYS A 342 -6.51 -10.63 -3.67
CA LYS A 342 -7.34 -11.65 -3.02
C LYS A 342 -8.34 -12.25 -4.01
N SER A 343 -8.40 -13.56 -4.06
CA SER A 343 -9.50 -14.29 -4.69
C SER A 343 -9.70 -15.66 -4.05
N THR A 344 -10.96 -16.13 -3.99
CA THR A 344 -11.29 -17.52 -3.63
C THR A 344 -11.77 -18.32 -4.84
N LYS A 345 -11.80 -17.72 -6.03
CA LYS A 345 -12.22 -18.38 -7.27
C LYS A 345 -10.99 -18.74 -8.11
N GLU A 346 -10.82 -20.02 -8.40
CA GLU A 346 -9.66 -20.54 -9.14
C GLU A 346 -9.48 -19.82 -10.49
N GLU A 347 -10.59 -19.58 -11.23
CA GLU A 347 -10.50 -18.89 -12.52
C GLU A 347 -9.91 -17.47 -12.39
N ARG A 348 -10.27 -16.74 -11.32
CA ARG A 348 -9.72 -15.40 -11.05
C ARG A 348 -8.28 -15.46 -10.58
N ILE A 349 -7.90 -16.49 -9.80
CA ILE A 349 -6.51 -16.70 -9.37
C ILE A 349 -5.63 -16.91 -10.62
N ILE A 350 -6.06 -17.79 -11.55
CA ILE A 350 -5.37 -18.03 -12.82
C ILE A 350 -5.31 -16.74 -13.65
N GLN A 351 -6.43 -16.04 -13.81
CA GLN A 351 -6.52 -14.83 -14.62
C GLN A 351 -5.65 -13.69 -14.08
N ASN A 352 -5.61 -13.50 -12.74
CA ASN A 352 -4.79 -12.49 -12.10
C ASN A 352 -3.28 -12.70 -12.34
N ALA A 353 -2.83 -13.95 -12.50
CA ALA A 353 -1.43 -14.27 -12.78
C ALA A 353 -1.02 -14.02 -14.26
N GLN A 354 -1.97 -13.80 -15.16
CA GLN A 354 -1.72 -13.58 -16.59
C GLN A 354 -1.39 -12.10 -16.88
N VAL A 355 -0.37 -11.58 -16.21
CA VAL A 355 0.06 -10.17 -16.28
C VAL A 355 1.49 -9.99 -16.81
N PHE A 356 2.17 -11.07 -17.13
CA PHE A 356 3.58 -11.07 -17.52
C PHE A 356 3.81 -11.09 -19.04
N ASP A 357 2.76 -11.18 -19.84
CA ASP A 357 2.78 -11.29 -21.30
C ASP A 357 2.51 -9.95 -22.01
N PHE A 358 2.42 -8.85 -21.30
CA PHE A 358 2.31 -7.49 -21.85
C PHE A 358 3.04 -6.47 -20.97
N VAL A 359 3.29 -5.29 -21.52
CA VAL A 359 4.00 -4.18 -20.85
C VAL A 359 3.19 -2.91 -21.03
N LEU A 360 2.98 -2.16 -19.96
CA LEU A 360 2.39 -0.82 -19.98
C LEU A 360 3.43 0.20 -20.46
N THR A 361 3.01 1.14 -21.32
CA THR A 361 3.87 2.26 -21.71
C THR A 361 4.05 3.27 -20.56
N GLU A 362 5.06 4.14 -20.68
CA GLU A 362 5.27 5.21 -19.69
C GLU A 362 4.05 6.16 -19.60
N GLU A 363 3.40 6.43 -20.74
CA GLU A 363 2.20 7.26 -20.79
C GLU A 363 1.03 6.56 -20.08
N GLU A 364 0.90 5.25 -20.19
CA GLU A 364 -0.13 4.47 -19.50
C GLU A 364 0.13 4.42 -18.00
N ILE A 365 1.38 4.23 -17.57
CA ILE A 365 1.77 4.31 -16.16
C ILE A 365 1.48 5.69 -15.61
N ALA A 366 1.88 6.76 -16.32
CA ALA A 366 1.60 8.13 -15.91
C ALA A 366 0.10 8.45 -15.86
N ALA A 367 -0.69 7.86 -16.78
CA ALA A 367 -2.14 8.00 -16.76
C ALA A 367 -2.77 7.33 -15.55
N ILE A 368 -2.29 6.13 -15.15
CA ILE A 368 -2.73 5.43 -13.93
C ILE A 368 -2.31 6.22 -12.69
N ASP A 369 -1.07 6.71 -12.64
CA ASP A 369 -0.57 7.58 -11.55
C ASP A 369 -1.46 8.83 -11.37
N GLY A 370 -1.98 9.37 -12.48
CA GLY A 370 -2.87 10.54 -12.50
C GLY A 370 -4.28 10.26 -11.94
N LEU A 371 -4.65 9.01 -11.69
CA LEU A 371 -5.95 8.63 -11.09
C LEU A 371 -5.96 8.77 -9.56
N ASN A 372 -4.82 9.06 -8.94
CA ASN A 372 -4.70 9.18 -7.49
C ASN A 372 -5.71 10.18 -6.91
N ARG A 373 -6.42 9.76 -5.87
CA ARG A 373 -7.42 10.55 -5.14
C ARG A 373 -7.17 10.59 -3.65
N ASP A 374 -6.11 9.90 -3.20
CA ASP A 374 -5.80 9.67 -1.78
C ASP A 374 -6.97 9.01 -1.01
N GLU A 375 -7.78 8.20 -1.70
CA GLU A 375 -8.90 7.45 -1.12
C GLU A 375 -8.39 6.21 -0.41
N MET A 376 -8.31 6.24 0.93
CA MET A 376 -7.85 5.13 1.76
C MET A 376 -8.99 4.47 2.53
N HIS A 377 -8.87 3.16 2.79
CA HIS A 377 -9.84 2.41 3.62
C HIS A 377 -9.50 2.42 5.11
N GLY A 378 -8.26 2.69 5.46
CA GLY A 378 -7.79 2.81 6.84
C GLY A 378 -6.75 3.92 6.94
N ASP A 379 -6.84 4.75 7.98
CA ASP A 379 -5.90 5.82 8.24
C ASP A 379 -4.84 5.33 9.24
N PRO A 380 -3.56 5.19 8.82
CA PRO A 380 -2.48 4.73 9.70
C PRO A 380 -2.22 5.63 10.92
N ASP A 381 -2.58 6.91 10.85
CA ASP A 381 -2.41 7.86 11.93
C ASP A 381 -3.55 7.81 12.95
N HIS A 382 -4.68 7.16 12.61
CA HIS A 382 -5.87 7.09 13.44
C HIS A 382 -6.35 5.64 13.66
N VAL A 383 -5.43 4.76 14.02
CA VAL A 383 -5.71 3.33 14.26
C VAL A 383 -6.34 3.14 15.64
N ASN A 384 -7.66 3.02 15.69
CA ASN A 384 -8.45 2.87 16.93
C ASN A 384 -9.03 1.45 17.14
N PHE A 385 -8.51 0.44 16.47
CA PHE A 385 -8.93 -0.96 16.54
C PHE A 385 -7.79 -1.88 16.98
#